data_0f0f234e836ab1558423edd8a746299c
#
_entry.id   0f0f234e836ab1558423edd8a746299c
#
_cell.length_a   1.000
_cell.length_b   1.000
_cell.length_c   1.000
_cell.angle_alpha   90.00
_cell.angle_beta   90.00
_cell.angle_gamma   90.00
#
_symmetry.space_group_name_H-M   'P 1'
#
loop_
_entity.id
_entity.type
_entity.pdbx_description
1 polymer ?
#
loop_
_entity_poly.entity_id
_entity_poly.type
_entity_poly.pdbx_seq_one_letter_code
_entity_poly.pdbx_strand_id
1 'polypeptide(L)'
;KDSVFTNLFKDKKYLIQLYQALHPDDKQTTEDDIKDITINNVLVDDIYNDLGFSVGNRLLILIEAQATWTVNILFRILMYLVQTYREYFRVTEQDIYNSTKLKMPKPELYIIYTGNRKERPEEISFSEEFFGGEEICIDARAKIIYDGKEGDIIHQYVSFTKVCQEQVSIYGRTRKAIQEAIRICKDRNVLKEYLESKEKEVVNMMMELYDQEEVMRSYVKSKEHDTKVETAKRYLSLGKLSFEEIAIGSGLSLEEVEELA
;
A
#
# COMPACT_ATOMS: atom_id res chain seq x y z
N LYS A 1 -8.43 -4.83 5.30
CA LYS A 1 -9.44 -3.78 5.44
C LYS A 1 -9.52 -2.97 4.16
N ASP A 2 -10.73 -2.50 3.81
CA ASP A 2 -10.95 -1.73 2.61
C ASP A 2 -10.31 -0.34 2.74
N SER A 3 -9.47 0.02 1.78
CA SER A 3 -9.00 1.40 1.61
C SER A 3 -9.86 2.12 0.58
N VAL A 4 -9.68 3.44 0.49
CA VAL A 4 -10.32 4.21 -0.59
C VAL A 4 -9.90 3.68 -1.97
N PHE A 5 -8.65 3.22 -2.13
CA PHE A 5 -8.16 2.60 -3.36
C PHE A 5 -8.95 1.34 -3.71
N THR A 6 -8.99 0.38 -2.81
CA THR A 6 -9.71 -0.88 -3.07
C THR A 6 -11.22 -0.66 -3.17
N ASN A 7 -11.79 0.25 -2.39
CA ASN A 7 -13.21 0.58 -2.46
C ASN A 7 -13.60 1.22 -3.81
N LEU A 8 -12.79 2.16 -4.30
CA LEU A 8 -13.01 2.79 -5.61
C LEU A 8 -13.00 1.74 -6.73
N PHE A 9 -11.97 0.88 -6.75
CA PHE A 9 -11.78 -0.09 -7.85
C PHE A 9 -12.51 -1.43 -7.66
N LYS A 10 -13.27 -1.62 -6.58
CA LYS A 10 -14.29 -2.68 -6.49
C LYS A 10 -15.45 -2.46 -7.45
N ASP A 11 -15.74 -1.21 -7.80
CA ASP A 11 -16.75 -0.89 -8.80
C ASP A 11 -16.18 -1.08 -10.20
N LYS A 12 -16.78 -1.98 -10.99
CA LYS A 12 -16.34 -2.29 -12.35
C LYS A 12 -16.26 -1.07 -13.26
N LYS A 13 -17.11 -0.07 -13.04
CA LYS A 13 -17.10 1.20 -13.75
C LYS A 13 -15.76 1.94 -13.61
N TYR A 14 -15.16 1.93 -12.41
CA TYR A 14 -13.86 2.56 -12.19
C TYR A 14 -12.71 1.61 -12.51
N LEU A 15 -12.92 0.31 -12.35
CA LEU A 15 -11.94 -0.71 -12.69
C LEU A 15 -11.63 -0.75 -14.19
N ILE A 16 -12.66 -0.60 -15.05
CA ILE A 16 -12.43 -0.50 -16.50
C ILE A 16 -11.66 0.77 -16.88
N GLN A 17 -11.92 1.90 -16.21
CA GLN A 17 -11.17 3.13 -16.41
C GLN A 17 -9.70 2.97 -16.01
N LEU A 18 -9.44 2.25 -14.90
CA LEU A 18 -8.08 1.90 -14.48
C LEU A 18 -7.38 1.06 -15.56
N TYR A 19 -8.03 0.00 -16.04
CA TYR A 19 -7.50 -0.82 -17.12
C TYR A 19 -7.18 -0.01 -18.37
N GLN A 20 -8.10 0.85 -18.81
CA GLN A 20 -7.92 1.71 -19.99
C GLN A 20 -6.81 2.75 -19.80
N ALA A 21 -6.60 3.27 -18.59
CA ALA A 21 -5.48 4.15 -18.27
C ALA A 21 -4.14 3.43 -18.40
N LEU A 22 -4.07 2.14 -18.02
CA LEU A 22 -2.89 1.30 -18.16
C LEU A 22 -2.66 0.79 -19.59
N HIS A 23 -3.73 0.66 -20.36
CA HIS A 23 -3.75 0.12 -21.75
C HIS A 23 -4.51 1.04 -22.70
N PRO A 24 -3.97 2.24 -23.01
CA PRO A 24 -4.69 3.25 -23.80
C PRO A 24 -4.99 2.81 -25.25
N ASP A 25 -4.28 1.81 -25.75
CA ASP A 25 -4.48 1.25 -27.09
C ASP A 25 -5.60 0.22 -27.14
N ASP A 26 -6.01 -0.35 -25.99
CA ASP A 26 -7.09 -1.33 -25.90
C ASP A 26 -8.44 -0.63 -25.66
N LYS A 27 -9.12 -0.29 -26.75
CA LYS A 27 -10.44 0.37 -26.74
C LYS A 27 -11.61 -0.60 -26.82
N GLN A 28 -11.35 -1.90 -26.98
CA GLN A 28 -12.41 -2.89 -27.19
C GLN A 28 -12.87 -3.53 -25.89
N THR A 29 -12.01 -3.54 -24.88
CA THR A 29 -12.32 -4.11 -23.57
C THR A 29 -13.41 -3.31 -22.86
N THR A 30 -14.41 -4.03 -22.34
CA THR A 30 -15.56 -3.48 -21.61
C THR A 30 -15.60 -3.99 -20.17
N GLU A 31 -16.54 -3.50 -19.37
CA GLU A 31 -16.74 -3.95 -17.99
C GLU A 31 -17.07 -5.45 -17.88
N ASP A 32 -17.69 -6.03 -18.90
CA ASP A 32 -18.08 -7.45 -18.93
C ASP A 32 -16.86 -8.38 -19.07
N ASP A 33 -15.76 -7.88 -19.64
CA ASP A 33 -14.52 -8.61 -19.81
C ASP A 33 -13.68 -8.71 -18.53
N ILE A 34 -14.03 -7.91 -17.52
CA ILE A 34 -13.33 -7.84 -16.25
C ILE A 34 -13.82 -8.93 -15.30
N LYS A 35 -12.89 -9.74 -14.82
CA LYS A 35 -13.13 -10.69 -13.73
C LYS A 35 -12.34 -10.27 -12.51
N ASP A 36 -13.04 -9.98 -11.43
CA ASP A 36 -12.44 -9.71 -10.14
C ASP A 36 -11.85 -11.01 -9.57
N ILE A 37 -10.56 -11.01 -9.26
CA ILE A 37 -9.85 -12.13 -8.64
C ILE A 37 -9.30 -11.67 -7.28
N THR A 38 -9.77 -10.55 -6.76
CA THR A 38 -9.29 -10.00 -5.49
C THR A 38 -9.42 -11.04 -4.39
N ILE A 39 -8.29 -11.42 -3.83
CA ILE A 39 -8.20 -12.44 -2.78
C ILE A 39 -8.51 -11.76 -1.44
N ASN A 40 -9.67 -12.05 -0.91
CA ASN A 40 -9.99 -11.71 0.47
C ASN A 40 -9.15 -12.59 1.40
N ASN A 41 -8.33 -11.99 2.27
CA ASN A 41 -7.60 -12.64 3.38
C ASN A 41 -6.38 -13.52 3.03
N VAL A 42 -5.45 -13.04 2.25
CA VAL A 42 -4.30 -13.88 1.88
C VAL A 42 -3.03 -13.63 2.70
N LEU A 43 -2.88 -12.54 3.39
CA LEU A 43 -1.77 -12.35 4.33
C LEU A 43 -2.28 -11.96 5.71
N VAL A 44 -1.59 -12.46 6.73
CA VAL A 44 -1.90 -12.33 8.17
C VAL A 44 -1.91 -10.89 8.68
N ASP A 45 -1.49 -9.92 7.86
CA ASP A 45 -1.48 -8.49 8.18
C ASP A 45 -2.46 -7.70 7.31
N ASP A 46 -3.57 -7.32 7.90
CA ASP A 46 -4.68 -6.52 7.35
C ASP A 46 -4.31 -5.09 6.85
N ILE A 47 -3.03 -4.81 6.57
CA ILE A 47 -2.52 -3.44 6.37
C ILE A 47 -2.39 -3.06 4.89
N TYR A 48 -2.63 -3.98 3.94
CA TYR A 48 -2.29 -3.75 2.54
C TYR A 48 -3.50 -3.65 1.62
N ASN A 49 -3.48 -2.60 0.83
CA ASN A 49 -4.51 -2.20 -0.12
C ASN A 49 -4.11 -2.62 -1.53
N ASP A 50 -4.28 -3.88 -1.85
CA ASP A 50 -3.82 -4.44 -3.10
C ASP A 50 -5.01 -4.93 -3.93
N LEU A 51 -4.90 -4.78 -5.24
CA LEU A 51 -5.95 -5.08 -6.19
C LEU A 51 -5.44 -6.11 -7.21
N GLY A 52 -6.18 -7.19 -7.41
CA GLY A 52 -5.92 -8.19 -8.44
C GLY A 52 -7.16 -8.44 -9.29
N PHE A 53 -7.06 -8.32 -10.61
CA PHE A 53 -8.16 -8.62 -11.52
C PHE A 53 -7.64 -9.14 -12.86
N SER A 54 -8.47 -9.87 -13.59
CA SER A 54 -8.14 -10.34 -14.92
C SER A 54 -9.00 -9.72 -15.99
N VAL A 55 -8.39 -9.47 -17.14
CA VAL A 55 -9.04 -9.00 -18.36
C VAL A 55 -8.55 -9.85 -19.51
N GLY A 56 -9.44 -10.62 -20.14
CA GLY A 56 -9.05 -11.55 -21.20
C GLY A 56 -7.96 -12.53 -20.72
N ASN A 57 -6.80 -12.49 -21.34
CA ASN A 57 -5.62 -13.31 -21.00
C ASN A 57 -4.58 -12.55 -20.16
N ARG A 58 -4.94 -11.47 -19.49
CA ARG A 58 -4.06 -10.66 -18.64
C ARG A 58 -4.49 -10.77 -17.18
N LEU A 59 -3.54 -10.82 -16.27
CA LEU A 59 -3.74 -10.72 -14.84
C LEU A 59 -2.99 -9.49 -14.33
N LEU A 60 -3.74 -8.49 -13.88
CA LEU A 60 -3.17 -7.26 -13.35
C LEU A 60 -3.13 -7.34 -11.83
N ILE A 61 -1.98 -7.00 -11.28
CA ILE A 61 -1.78 -6.85 -9.84
C ILE A 61 -1.26 -5.44 -9.59
N LEU A 62 -2.00 -4.69 -8.79
CA LEU A 62 -1.67 -3.33 -8.44
C LEU A 62 -1.50 -3.22 -6.93
N ILE A 63 -0.39 -2.62 -6.53
CA ILE A 63 -0.11 -2.25 -5.14
C ILE A 63 -0.13 -0.74 -5.02
N GLU A 64 -0.85 -0.24 -4.03
CA GLU A 64 -0.75 1.15 -3.65
C GLU A 64 0.43 1.34 -2.69
N ALA A 65 1.33 2.29 -3.01
CA ALA A 65 2.44 2.70 -2.15
C ALA A 65 2.29 4.17 -1.77
N GLN A 66 1.83 4.43 -0.54
CA GLN A 66 1.44 5.78 -0.14
C GLN A 66 2.61 6.69 0.26
N ALA A 67 3.29 6.42 1.35
CA ALA A 67 4.17 7.42 1.95
C ALA A 67 5.63 6.99 1.99
N THR A 68 5.91 5.72 2.23
CA THR A 68 7.27 5.21 2.42
C THR A 68 7.64 4.31 1.26
N TRP A 69 8.66 4.73 0.52
CA TRP A 69 9.24 3.90 -0.50
C TRP A 69 10.12 2.81 0.12
N THR A 70 9.88 1.58 -0.27
CA THR A 70 10.78 0.45 0.02
C THR A 70 10.82 -0.49 -1.17
N VAL A 71 12.01 -0.92 -1.56
CA VAL A 71 12.20 -1.92 -2.62
C VAL A 71 11.58 -3.29 -2.26
N ASN A 72 11.34 -3.54 -0.98
CA ASN A 72 10.64 -4.75 -0.50
C ASN A 72 9.22 -4.88 -1.07
N ILE A 73 8.66 -3.83 -1.66
CA ILE A 73 7.37 -3.88 -2.37
C ILE A 73 7.40 -4.90 -3.52
N LEU A 74 8.57 -5.14 -4.13
CA LEU A 74 8.74 -6.17 -5.16
C LEU A 74 8.48 -7.58 -4.60
N PHE A 75 8.94 -7.84 -3.38
CA PHE A 75 8.70 -9.12 -2.73
C PHE A 75 7.22 -9.31 -2.41
N ARG A 76 6.56 -8.25 -1.94
CA ARG A 76 5.11 -8.28 -1.70
C ARG A 76 4.34 -8.59 -2.98
N ILE A 77 4.63 -7.87 -4.07
CA ILE A 77 3.91 -8.07 -5.35
C ILE A 77 4.11 -9.47 -5.91
N LEU A 78 5.30 -10.08 -5.71
CA LEU A 78 5.55 -11.48 -6.08
C LEU A 78 4.71 -12.44 -5.24
N MET A 79 4.60 -12.23 -3.93
CA MET A 79 3.75 -13.05 -3.06
C MET A 79 2.29 -12.96 -3.50
N TYR A 80 1.79 -11.76 -3.80
CA TYR A 80 0.43 -11.57 -4.32
C TYR A 80 0.21 -12.28 -5.64
N LEU A 81 1.19 -12.19 -6.56
CA LEU A 81 1.11 -12.89 -7.85
C LEU A 81 0.94 -14.40 -7.67
N VAL A 82 1.78 -15.00 -6.82
CA VAL A 82 1.72 -16.46 -6.56
C VAL A 82 0.38 -16.85 -5.97
N GLN A 83 -0.13 -16.09 -5.02
CA GLN A 83 -1.38 -16.38 -4.36
C GLN A 83 -2.59 -16.14 -5.29
N THR A 84 -2.54 -15.09 -6.11
CA THR A 84 -3.58 -14.83 -7.12
C THR A 84 -3.63 -15.93 -8.16
N TYR A 85 -2.49 -16.46 -8.59
CA TYR A 85 -2.48 -17.63 -9.47
C TYR A 85 -3.03 -18.88 -8.78
N ARG A 86 -2.70 -19.10 -7.53
CA ARG A 86 -3.26 -20.23 -6.75
C ARG A 86 -4.78 -20.16 -6.70
N GLU A 87 -5.34 -18.99 -6.42
CA GLU A 87 -6.78 -18.78 -6.41
C GLU A 87 -7.39 -18.89 -7.82
N TYR A 88 -6.74 -18.35 -8.83
CA TYR A 88 -7.14 -18.49 -10.22
C TYR A 88 -7.25 -19.96 -10.63
N PHE A 89 -6.26 -20.81 -10.29
CA PHE A 89 -6.31 -22.24 -10.59
C PHE A 89 -7.44 -22.94 -9.82
N ARG A 90 -7.67 -22.57 -8.57
CA ARG A 90 -8.77 -23.09 -7.78
C ARG A 90 -10.14 -22.77 -8.42
N VAL A 91 -10.37 -21.54 -8.79
CA VAL A 91 -11.64 -21.08 -9.40
C VAL A 91 -11.85 -21.66 -10.81
N THR A 92 -10.78 -21.88 -11.55
CA THR A 92 -10.82 -22.46 -12.90
C THR A 92 -10.67 -23.98 -12.90
N GLU A 93 -10.72 -24.62 -11.72
CA GLU A 93 -10.63 -26.08 -11.54
C GLU A 93 -9.38 -26.70 -12.19
N GLN A 94 -8.26 -25.97 -12.18
CA GLN A 94 -6.97 -26.46 -12.67
C GLN A 94 -6.15 -27.04 -11.50
N ASP A 95 -5.66 -28.25 -11.68
CA ASP A 95 -4.81 -28.92 -10.68
C ASP A 95 -3.34 -28.78 -11.06
N ILE A 96 -2.55 -28.17 -10.17
CA ILE A 96 -1.10 -27.95 -10.36
C ILE A 96 -0.28 -29.25 -10.37
N TYR A 97 -0.85 -30.34 -9.85
CA TYR A 97 -0.21 -31.67 -9.83
C TYR A 97 -0.60 -32.54 -11.01
N ASN A 98 -1.51 -32.08 -11.85
CA ASN A 98 -1.91 -32.81 -13.04
C ASN A 98 -0.86 -32.66 -14.15
N SER A 99 -0.76 -33.66 -15.05
CA SER A 99 0.12 -33.62 -16.21
C SER A 99 -0.32 -32.61 -17.29
N THR A 100 -1.54 -32.13 -17.24
CA THR A 100 -2.07 -31.13 -18.17
C THR A 100 -1.45 -29.76 -17.88
N LYS A 101 -0.88 -29.13 -18.94
CA LYS A 101 -0.30 -27.79 -18.83
C LYS A 101 -1.35 -26.78 -18.36
N LEU A 102 -1.01 -26.05 -17.29
CA LEU A 102 -1.86 -24.98 -16.77
C LEU A 102 -2.08 -23.86 -17.80
N LYS A 103 -3.30 -23.35 -17.85
CA LYS A 103 -3.64 -22.14 -18.61
C LYS A 103 -3.52 -20.95 -17.67
N MET A 104 -2.54 -20.10 -17.92
CA MET A 104 -2.23 -18.95 -17.06
C MET A 104 -2.43 -17.65 -17.84
N PRO A 105 -3.14 -16.66 -17.30
CA PRO A 105 -3.14 -15.31 -17.86
C PRO A 105 -1.75 -14.68 -17.69
N LYS A 106 -1.37 -13.81 -18.63
CA LYS A 106 -0.08 -13.08 -18.56
C LYS A 106 -0.10 -12.09 -17.41
N PRO A 107 0.86 -12.15 -16.46
CA PRO A 107 0.89 -11.23 -15.34
C PRO A 107 1.39 -9.85 -15.79
N GLU A 108 0.81 -8.81 -15.22
CA GLU A 108 1.24 -7.42 -15.31
C GLU A 108 1.23 -6.81 -13.92
N LEU A 109 2.39 -6.30 -13.49
CA LEU A 109 2.60 -5.84 -12.13
C LEU A 109 2.77 -4.32 -12.13
N TYR A 110 1.99 -3.63 -11.30
CA TYR A 110 1.96 -2.18 -11.21
C TYR A 110 2.05 -1.71 -9.77
N ILE A 111 2.72 -0.57 -9.58
CA ILE A 111 2.79 0.15 -8.31
C ILE A 111 2.26 1.55 -8.56
N ILE A 112 1.18 1.94 -7.88
CA ILE A 112 0.72 3.33 -7.89
C ILE A 112 1.33 4.03 -6.68
N TYR A 113 2.30 4.91 -6.94
CA TYR A 113 3.04 5.61 -5.88
C TYR A 113 2.49 7.02 -5.69
N THR A 114 1.92 7.27 -4.52
CA THR A 114 1.31 8.55 -4.16
C THR A 114 2.16 9.39 -3.20
N GLY A 115 3.35 8.89 -2.84
CA GLY A 115 4.30 9.58 -1.98
C GLY A 115 5.16 10.60 -2.73
N ASN A 116 6.10 11.21 -2.00
CA ASN A 116 6.98 12.25 -2.52
C ASN A 116 8.42 11.71 -2.63
N ARG A 117 8.85 11.34 -3.84
CA ARG A 117 10.19 10.81 -4.14
C ARG A 117 10.86 11.65 -5.21
N LYS A 118 12.17 11.91 -5.06
CA LYS A 118 12.98 12.64 -6.05
C LYS A 118 13.26 11.81 -7.30
N GLU A 119 13.67 10.56 -7.10
CA GLU A 119 13.91 9.61 -8.17
C GLU A 119 12.60 8.94 -8.56
N ARG A 120 12.32 8.90 -9.87
CA ARG A 120 11.08 8.37 -10.42
C ARG A 120 11.37 7.32 -11.51
N PRO A 121 11.93 6.15 -11.16
CA PRO A 121 12.09 5.08 -12.14
C PRO A 121 10.71 4.63 -12.65
N GLU A 122 10.62 4.34 -13.94
CA GLU A 122 9.37 3.84 -14.55
C GLU A 122 9.10 2.37 -14.22
N GLU A 123 10.17 1.63 -13.92
CA GLU A 123 10.12 0.19 -13.60
C GLU A 123 11.19 -0.13 -12.55
N ILE A 124 10.91 -1.12 -11.73
CA ILE A 124 11.88 -1.75 -10.82
C ILE A 124 11.84 -3.27 -11.01
N SER A 125 12.97 -3.93 -10.76
CA SER A 125 13.09 -5.40 -10.88
C SER A 125 13.88 -6.01 -9.73
N PHE A 126 13.67 -7.31 -9.50
CA PHE A 126 14.45 -8.03 -8.48
C PHE A 126 15.93 -8.04 -8.80
N SER A 127 16.30 -8.27 -10.07
CA SER A 127 17.69 -8.31 -10.49
C SER A 127 18.43 -7.02 -10.17
N GLU A 128 17.83 -5.87 -10.49
CA GLU A 128 18.46 -4.56 -10.24
C GLU A 128 18.50 -4.21 -8.76
N GLU A 129 17.37 -4.35 -8.05
CA GLU A 129 17.22 -3.83 -6.69
C GLU A 129 17.91 -4.69 -5.61
N PHE A 130 18.04 -6.01 -5.82
CA PHE A 130 18.59 -6.93 -4.83
C PHE A 130 19.88 -7.62 -5.24
N PHE A 131 20.17 -7.69 -6.54
CA PHE A 131 21.27 -8.48 -7.07
C PHE A 131 22.21 -7.69 -8.02
N GLY A 132 22.12 -6.36 -8.01
CA GLY A 132 23.03 -5.48 -8.77
C GLY A 132 22.98 -5.69 -10.28
N GLY A 133 21.83 -6.13 -10.83
CA GLY A 133 21.64 -6.38 -12.25
C GLY A 133 22.09 -7.76 -12.71
N GLU A 134 22.51 -8.65 -11.81
CA GLU A 134 22.85 -10.03 -12.17
C GLU A 134 21.64 -10.80 -12.70
N GLU A 135 21.87 -11.72 -13.64
CA GLU A 135 20.82 -12.60 -14.15
C GLU A 135 20.37 -13.58 -13.07
N ILE A 136 19.06 -13.63 -12.82
CA ILE A 136 18.44 -14.50 -11.84
C ILE A 136 17.36 -15.36 -12.48
N CYS A 137 17.07 -16.52 -11.88
CA CYS A 137 16.10 -17.48 -12.44
C CYS A 137 14.65 -16.99 -12.47
N ILE A 138 14.27 -16.04 -11.60
CA ILE A 138 12.96 -15.37 -11.56
C ILE A 138 13.18 -13.88 -11.34
N ASP A 139 12.93 -13.06 -12.36
CA ASP A 139 13.04 -11.61 -12.27
C ASP A 139 11.65 -10.98 -12.36
N ALA A 140 11.07 -10.67 -11.21
CA ALA A 140 9.80 -9.93 -11.14
C ALA A 140 10.07 -8.46 -11.43
N ARG A 141 9.33 -7.90 -12.40
CA ARG A 141 9.39 -6.50 -12.82
C ARG A 141 8.05 -5.83 -12.59
N ALA A 142 8.07 -4.67 -11.97
CA ALA A 142 6.86 -3.88 -11.71
C ALA A 142 6.99 -2.47 -12.26
N LYS A 143 5.98 -2.03 -13.00
CA LYS A 143 5.88 -0.65 -13.50
C LYS A 143 5.40 0.26 -12.40
N ILE A 144 6.00 1.45 -12.31
CA ILE A 144 5.63 2.46 -11.31
C ILE A 144 4.88 3.60 -11.98
N ILE A 145 3.74 3.93 -11.43
CA ILE A 145 2.90 5.03 -11.88
C ILE A 145 2.83 6.07 -10.77
N TYR A 146 3.19 7.31 -11.09
CA TYR A 146 3.27 8.40 -10.12
C TYR A 146 2.08 9.35 -10.18
N ASP A 147 1.66 9.76 -11.37
CA ASP A 147 0.66 10.81 -11.52
C ASP A 147 -0.52 10.45 -12.45
N GLY A 148 -0.39 9.39 -13.27
CA GLY A 148 -1.35 9.09 -14.33
C GLY A 148 -1.32 10.16 -15.45
N LYS A 149 -2.18 10.00 -16.46
CA LYS A 149 -2.39 10.99 -17.50
C LYS A 149 -3.47 11.97 -17.06
N GLU A 150 -3.28 13.24 -17.31
CA GLU A 150 -4.23 14.29 -16.92
C GLU A 150 -5.69 13.90 -17.26
N GLY A 151 -6.53 13.90 -16.24
CA GLY A 151 -7.95 13.58 -16.36
C GLY A 151 -8.32 12.10 -16.29
N ASP A 152 -7.36 11.15 -16.40
CA ASP A 152 -7.66 9.74 -16.20
C ASP A 152 -7.95 9.39 -14.74
N ILE A 153 -8.43 8.17 -14.50
CA ILE A 153 -8.82 7.74 -13.15
C ILE A 153 -7.63 7.65 -12.19
N ILE A 154 -6.42 7.36 -12.68
CA ILE A 154 -5.21 7.30 -11.87
C ILE A 154 -4.82 8.71 -11.44
N HIS A 155 -4.82 9.66 -12.38
CA HIS A 155 -4.58 11.07 -12.09
C HIS A 155 -5.59 11.63 -11.07
N GLN A 156 -6.87 11.31 -11.22
CA GLN A 156 -7.89 11.73 -10.26
C GLN A 156 -7.65 11.12 -8.87
N TYR A 157 -7.31 9.83 -8.80
CA TYR A 157 -7.00 9.18 -7.53
C TYR A 157 -5.77 9.78 -6.85
N VAL A 158 -4.65 9.96 -7.58
CA VAL A 158 -3.43 10.58 -7.05
C VAL A 158 -3.69 12.03 -6.62
N SER A 159 -4.50 12.78 -7.37
CA SER A 159 -4.90 14.14 -6.98
C SER A 159 -5.71 14.15 -5.69
N PHE A 160 -6.64 13.21 -5.53
CA PHE A 160 -7.39 13.04 -4.27
C PHE A 160 -6.46 12.78 -3.09
N THR A 161 -5.50 11.85 -3.21
CA THR A 161 -4.56 11.55 -2.12
C THR A 161 -3.69 12.75 -1.76
N LYS A 162 -3.22 13.53 -2.75
CA LYS A 162 -2.46 14.77 -2.51
C LYS A 162 -3.29 15.82 -1.75
N VAL A 163 -4.54 16.03 -2.15
CA VAL A 163 -5.45 16.95 -1.45
C VAL A 163 -5.69 16.47 -0.02
N CYS A 164 -5.88 15.17 0.21
CA CYS A 164 -6.00 14.62 1.56
C CYS A 164 -4.76 14.91 2.41
N GLN A 165 -3.55 14.72 1.88
CA GLN A 165 -2.30 15.01 2.58
C GLN A 165 -2.16 16.51 2.91
N GLU A 166 -2.52 17.40 1.98
CA GLU A 166 -2.56 18.84 2.20
C GLU A 166 -3.51 19.21 3.35
N GLN A 167 -4.73 18.67 3.36
CA GLN A 167 -5.69 18.97 4.42
C GLN A 167 -5.29 18.39 5.77
N VAL A 168 -4.67 17.22 5.78
CA VAL A 168 -4.08 16.62 6.99
C VAL A 168 -2.95 17.48 7.56
N SER A 169 -2.14 18.12 6.70
CA SER A 169 -1.10 19.04 7.16
C SER A 169 -1.66 20.29 7.86
N ILE A 170 -2.89 20.71 7.53
CA ILE A 170 -3.56 21.90 8.06
C ILE A 170 -4.38 21.56 9.32
N TYR A 171 -5.18 20.49 9.27
CA TYR A 171 -6.18 20.16 10.29
C TYR A 171 -5.83 18.93 11.12
N GLY A 172 -4.66 18.32 10.89
CA GLY A 172 -4.30 17.02 11.48
C GLY A 172 -5.14 15.87 10.91
N ARG A 173 -4.96 14.68 11.47
CA ARG A 173 -5.71 13.47 11.12
C ARG A 173 -7.12 13.49 11.72
N THR A 174 -7.95 14.32 11.19
CA THR A 174 -9.30 14.57 11.72
C THR A 174 -10.36 14.36 10.64
N ARG A 175 -11.59 14.09 11.10
CA ARG A 175 -12.76 14.04 10.21
C ARG A 175 -12.93 15.33 9.40
N LYS A 176 -12.60 16.49 9.97
CA LYS A 176 -12.63 17.79 9.30
C LYS A 176 -11.68 17.83 8.10
N ALA A 177 -10.43 17.33 8.25
CA ALA A 177 -9.47 17.27 7.16
C ALA A 177 -10.00 16.47 5.97
N ILE A 178 -10.61 15.31 6.25
CA ILE A 178 -11.17 14.45 5.21
C ILE A 178 -12.36 15.12 4.51
N GLN A 179 -13.28 15.71 5.26
CA GLN A 179 -14.45 16.40 4.71
C GLN A 179 -14.04 17.58 3.82
N GLU A 180 -13.02 18.36 4.23
CA GLU A 180 -12.49 19.45 3.44
C GLU A 180 -11.80 18.95 2.16
N ALA A 181 -11.03 17.87 2.24
CA ALA A 181 -10.44 17.24 1.06
C ALA A 181 -11.51 16.78 0.06
N ILE A 182 -12.57 16.13 0.53
CA ILE A 182 -13.70 15.70 -0.30
C ILE A 182 -14.38 16.91 -0.96
N ARG A 183 -14.63 17.98 -0.20
CA ARG A 183 -15.24 19.20 -0.74
C ARG A 183 -14.39 19.79 -1.86
N ILE A 184 -13.08 19.98 -1.62
CA ILE A 184 -12.14 20.52 -2.61
C ILE A 184 -12.09 19.63 -3.85
N CYS A 185 -12.05 18.32 -3.69
CA CYS A 185 -12.02 17.38 -4.82
C CYS A 185 -13.31 17.45 -5.66
N LYS A 186 -14.46 17.53 -5.01
CA LYS A 186 -15.76 17.71 -5.72
C LYS A 186 -15.80 19.03 -6.50
N ASP A 187 -15.31 20.12 -5.91
CA ASP A 187 -15.23 21.43 -6.58
C ASP A 187 -14.29 21.43 -7.80
N ARG A 188 -13.21 20.64 -7.73
CA ARG A 188 -12.24 20.44 -8.81
C ARG A 188 -12.61 19.35 -9.82
N ASN A 189 -13.77 18.73 -9.67
CA ASN A 189 -14.21 17.58 -10.48
C ASN A 189 -13.26 16.36 -10.41
N VAL A 190 -12.61 16.16 -9.27
CA VAL A 190 -11.72 15.02 -8.99
C VAL A 190 -12.54 13.94 -8.26
N LEU A 191 -12.67 12.75 -8.86
CA LEU A 191 -13.49 11.63 -8.36
C LEU A 191 -14.90 12.07 -7.93
N LYS A 192 -15.45 13.11 -8.54
CA LYS A 192 -16.65 13.81 -8.08
C LYS A 192 -17.83 12.86 -7.87
N GLU A 193 -18.16 12.06 -8.87
CA GLU A 193 -19.31 11.14 -8.80
C GLU A 193 -19.13 10.08 -7.69
N TYR A 194 -17.91 9.53 -7.56
CA TYR A 194 -17.59 8.59 -6.50
C TYR A 194 -17.73 9.23 -5.12
N LEU A 195 -17.13 10.41 -4.92
CA LEU A 195 -17.17 11.12 -3.65
C LEU A 195 -18.58 11.62 -3.29
N GLU A 196 -19.41 11.97 -4.26
CA GLU A 196 -20.83 12.32 -4.01
C GLU A 196 -21.64 11.11 -3.55
N SER A 197 -21.40 9.94 -4.15
CA SER A 197 -22.14 8.71 -3.83
C SER A 197 -21.66 8.01 -2.56
N LYS A 198 -20.37 8.12 -2.21
CA LYS A 198 -19.68 7.35 -1.17
C LYS A 198 -19.05 8.21 -0.05
N GLU A 199 -19.41 9.48 0.08
CA GLU A 199 -18.78 10.42 1.03
C GLU A 199 -18.66 9.86 2.44
N LYS A 200 -19.77 9.32 3.00
CA LYS A 200 -19.78 8.75 4.35
C LYS A 200 -18.84 7.54 4.49
N GLU A 201 -18.82 6.68 3.48
CA GLU A 201 -17.95 5.49 3.46
C GLU A 201 -16.48 5.91 3.40
N VAL A 202 -16.13 6.85 2.52
CA VAL A 202 -14.77 7.39 2.39
C VAL A 202 -14.31 8.02 3.71
N VAL A 203 -15.15 8.85 4.34
CA VAL A 203 -14.82 9.45 5.64
C VAL A 203 -14.57 8.38 6.69
N ASN A 204 -15.40 7.37 6.78
CA ASN A 204 -15.25 6.31 7.78
C ASN A 204 -13.99 5.46 7.53
N MET A 205 -13.74 5.05 6.29
CA MET A 205 -12.52 4.30 5.92
C MET A 205 -11.24 5.06 6.27
N MET A 206 -11.19 6.36 5.96
CA MET A 206 -10.02 7.18 6.26
C MET A 206 -9.84 7.40 7.77
N MET A 207 -10.92 7.57 8.52
CA MET A 207 -10.84 7.66 9.99
C MET A 207 -10.32 6.35 10.59
N GLU A 208 -10.85 5.20 10.16
CA GLU A 208 -10.33 3.90 10.60
C GLU A 208 -8.84 3.71 10.29
N LEU A 209 -8.38 4.17 9.12
CA LEU A 209 -6.97 4.13 8.77
C LEU A 209 -6.12 4.98 9.73
N TYR A 210 -6.58 6.20 10.05
CA TYR A 210 -5.88 7.09 10.97
C TYR A 210 -5.82 6.52 12.39
N ASP A 211 -6.92 5.93 12.87
CA ASP A 211 -6.97 5.28 14.18
C ASP A 211 -5.98 4.10 14.26
N GLN A 212 -5.89 3.28 13.21
CA GLN A 212 -4.95 2.17 13.14
C GLN A 212 -3.49 2.64 13.12
N GLU A 213 -3.18 3.67 12.33
CA GLU A 213 -1.85 4.25 12.31
C GLU A 213 -1.45 4.84 13.68
N GLU A 214 -2.40 5.44 14.40
CA GLU A 214 -2.15 5.97 15.73
C GLU A 214 -1.87 4.85 16.74
N VAL A 215 -2.67 3.79 16.73
CA VAL A 215 -2.45 2.58 17.55
C VAL A 215 -1.08 1.99 17.25
N MET A 216 -0.72 1.83 15.97
CA MET A 216 0.58 1.29 15.57
C MET A 216 1.73 2.18 16.05
N ARG A 217 1.62 3.49 15.90
CA ARG A 217 2.63 4.44 16.40
C ARG A 217 2.80 4.36 17.92
N SER A 218 1.68 4.26 18.63
CA SER A 218 1.70 4.12 20.11
C SER A 218 2.36 2.81 20.51
N TYR A 219 2.07 1.72 19.81
CA TYR A 219 2.71 0.42 20.02
C TYR A 219 4.22 0.48 19.77
N VAL A 220 4.65 1.07 18.64
CA VAL A 220 6.10 1.22 18.33
C VAL A 220 6.80 2.04 19.41
N LYS A 221 6.22 3.20 19.82
CA LYS A 221 6.78 4.03 20.90
C LYS A 221 6.89 3.27 22.22
N SER A 222 5.87 2.47 22.56
CA SER A 222 5.91 1.62 23.75
C SER A 222 7.05 0.60 23.67
N LYS A 223 7.21 -0.06 22.54
CA LYS A 223 8.30 -1.03 22.33
C LYS A 223 9.69 -0.39 22.35
N GLU A 224 9.84 0.80 21.76
CA GLU A 224 11.08 1.57 21.86
C GLU A 224 11.42 1.93 23.31
N HIS A 225 10.40 2.36 24.08
CA HIS A 225 10.59 2.65 25.49
C HIS A 225 10.94 1.41 26.30
N ASP A 226 10.24 0.27 26.09
CA ASP A 226 10.57 -1.02 26.72
C ASP A 226 12.03 -1.41 26.48
N THR A 227 12.51 -1.24 25.24
CA THR A 227 13.90 -1.56 24.87
C THR A 227 14.91 -0.66 25.59
N LYS A 228 14.58 0.65 25.74
CA LYS A 228 15.40 1.59 26.51
C LYS A 228 15.46 1.19 27.98
N VAL A 229 14.33 0.83 28.57
CA VAL A 229 14.24 0.36 29.97
C VAL A 229 15.06 -0.92 30.17
N GLU A 230 14.97 -1.89 29.27
CA GLU A 230 15.80 -3.10 29.36
C GLU A 230 17.30 -2.79 29.25
N THR A 231 17.67 -1.86 28.39
CA THR A 231 19.05 -1.42 28.24
C THR A 231 19.55 -0.74 29.52
N ALA A 232 18.78 0.17 30.13
CA ALA A 232 19.08 0.81 31.39
C ALA A 232 19.25 -0.22 32.53
N LYS A 233 18.34 -1.19 32.66
CA LYS A 233 18.43 -2.27 33.65
C LYS A 233 19.70 -3.11 33.52
N ARG A 234 20.12 -3.40 32.27
CA ARG A 234 21.39 -4.09 32.00
C ARG A 234 22.58 -3.25 32.49
N TYR A 235 22.61 -1.94 32.21
CA TYR A 235 23.66 -1.05 32.65
C TYR A 235 23.70 -0.91 34.18
N LEU A 236 22.53 -0.77 34.83
CA LEU A 236 22.41 -0.76 36.29
C LEU A 236 23.00 -2.04 36.91
N SER A 237 22.73 -3.21 36.33
CA SER A 237 23.22 -4.50 36.83
C SER A 237 24.75 -4.63 36.73
N LEU A 238 25.43 -3.87 35.88
CA LEU A 238 26.88 -3.86 35.80
C LEU A 238 27.55 -3.12 36.98
N GLY A 239 26.85 -2.17 37.60
CA GLY A 239 27.31 -1.42 38.78
C GLY A 239 28.54 -0.58 38.56
N LYS A 240 28.82 -0.17 37.31
CA LYS A 240 30.07 0.54 36.91
C LYS A 240 29.83 1.93 36.34
N LEU A 241 28.60 2.27 36.00
CA LEU A 241 28.20 3.51 35.34
C LEU A 241 27.41 4.39 36.29
N SER A 242 27.51 5.69 36.17
CA SER A 242 26.63 6.64 36.86
C SER A 242 25.23 6.66 36.24
N PHE A 243 24.25 7.18 36.94
CA PHE A 243 22.88 7.30 36.41
C PHE A 243 22.82 8.20 35.18
N GLU A 244 23.64 9.25 35.12
CA GLU A 244 23.77 10.13 33.96
C GLU A 244 24.36 9.38 32.74
N GLU A 245 25.39 8.56 32.95
CA GLU A 245 25.96 7.73 31.88
C GLU A 245 24.97 6.70 31.37
N ILE A 246 24.17 6.11 32.27
CA ILE A 246 23.11 5.15 31.93
C ILE A 246 21.98 5.86 31.15
N ALA A 247 21.57 7.05 31.56
CA ALA A 247 20.56 7.84 30.86
C ALA A 247 20.97 8.15 29.42
N ILE A 248 22.22 8.59 29.24
CA ILE A 248 22.78 8.85 27.90
C ILE A 248 22.84 7.56 27.08
N GLY A 249 23.32 6.46 27.66
CA GLY A 249 23.51 5.20 26.95
C GLY A 249 22.22 4.46 26.61
N SER A 250 21.18 4.59 27.42
CA SER A 250 19.86 3.97 27.19
C SER A 250 18.91 4.86 26.40
N GLY A 251 19.12 6.21 26.44
CA GLY A 251 18.21 7.20 25.88
C GLY A 251 16.94 7.40 26.72
N LEU A 252 16.98 7.07 28.01
CA LEU A 252 15.97 7.44 29.02
C LEU A 252 16.34 8.77 29.67
N SER A 253 15.40 9.40 30.34
CA SER A 253 15.69 10.54 31.23
C SER A 253 16.41 10.08 32.50
N LEU A 254 17.09 11.01 33.18
CA LEU A 254 17.75 10.71 34.46
C LEU A 254 16.74 10.23 35.51
N GLU A 255 15.57 10.88 35.59
CA GLU A 255 14.48 10.54 36.49
C GLU A 255 14.00 9.09 36.28
N GLU A 256 13.81 8.67 35.01
CA GLU A 256 13.43 7.29 34.68
C GLU A 256 14.51 6.27 35.07
N VAL A 257 15.79 6.63 34.96
CA VAL A 257 16.89 5.72 35.39
C VAL A 257 16.94 5.62 36.90
N GLU A 258 16.72 6.71 37.63
CA GLU A 258 16.64 6.74 39.12
C GLU A 258 15.47 5.89 39.63
N GLU A 259 14.32 5.90 38.94
CA GLU A 259 13.16 5.07 39.29
C GLU A 259 13.38 3.55 39.04
N LEU A 260 14.32 3.21 38.17
CA LEU A 260 14.66 1.81 37.86
C LEU A 260 15.72 1.20 38.80
N ALA A 261 16.44 2.03 39.56
CA ALA A 261 17.54 1.63 40.43
C ALA A 261 17.04 1.17 41.81
#